data_e41d9afd83e4bdfd0eb583adc8eaca3b
#
_entry.id   e41d9afd83e4bdfd0eb583adc8eaca3b
#
_cell.length_a   1.000
_cell.length_b   1.000
_cell.length_c   1.000
_cell.angle_alpha   90.00
_cell.angle_beta   90.00
_cell.angle_gamma   90.00
#
_symmetry.space_group_name_H-M   'P 1'
#
loop_
_entity.id
_entity.type
_entity.pdbx_description
1 polymer ?
#
loop_
_entity_poly.entity_id
_entity_poly.type
_entity_poly.pdbx_seq_one_letter_code
_entity_poly.pdbx_strand_id
1 'polypeptide(L)'
;MAETALHTPGKNYTFGTVLTAMVTPFKENGEVDYESAAKLATKLVDDGCDGLVVTGTTGETSTLTDEENLGMFKAVKDAVGDRCKVIAGTGTNDTAHSIQLSKRAAEIGVDGLLIVTPYYNKPSQAGIQAHFEAIASATELPVMLYDIPGRAGIAIAPETIIALSKHPKIVALKDAKADYQSTTTVLANTDLDVYSGDDGLTLPLMAAGAVGVVSVTAHVAAAKYRILVDAMLAGDLATARAAHFELDPIQRAVMSHVQGAVAAKHILNWQGVLPNTVVRLPLVAPSETELETIRTDLREGGWEI
;
A
#
# COMPACT_ATOMS: atom_id res chain seq x y z
N MET A 1 -23.44 22.00 10.28
CA MET A 1 -23.11 20.97 9.29
C MET A 1 -21.73 21.35 8.78
N ALA A 2 -20.71 20.58 9.15
CA ALA A 2 -19.38 20.79 8.57
C ALA A 2 -19.53 20.62 7.06
N GLU A 3 -18.99 21.54 6.26
CA GLU A 3 -18.79 21.35 4.82
C GLU A 3 -17.93 20.09 4.70
N THR A 4 -18.57 18.97 4.41
CA THR A 4 -17.89 17.73 4.08
C THR A 4 -17.02 18.06 2.89
N ALA A 5 -15.72 18.02 3.05
CA ALA A 5 -14.74 18.28 2.00
C ALA A 5 -14.83 17.15 0.96
N LEU A 6 -15.91 17.17 0.17
CA LEU A 6 -15.95 16.47 -1.10
C LEU A 6 -14.72 16.90 -1.88
N HIS A 7 -14.02 15.96 -2.43
CA HIS A 7 -12.91 16.08 -3.34
C HIS A 7 -12.68 17.50 -3.86
N THR A 8 -11.71 18.21 -3.29
CA THR A 8 -11.39 19.57 -3.72
C THR A 8 -10.32 19.47 -4.77
N PRO A 9 -10.60 19.81 -6.06
CA PRO A 9 -9.57 19.91 -7.07
C PRO A 9 -8.45 20.83 -6.59
N GLY A 10 -7.20 20.33 -6.60
CA GLY A 10 -6.02 21.07 -6.13
C GLY A 10 -5.65 20.86 -4.65
N LYS A 11 -6.33 19.99 -3.90
CA LYS A 11 -5.87 19.57 -2.56
C LYS A 11 -4.58 18.75 -2.70
N ASN A 12 -3.52 19.20 -2.04
CA ASN A 12 -2.30 18.39 -1.89
C ASN A 12 -2.54 17.32 -0.82
N TYR A 13 -2.67 16.07 -1.23
CA TYR A 13 -2.74 14.92 -0.31
C TYR A 13 -1.35 14.61 0.23
N THR A 14 -1.27 14.22 1.52
CA THR A 14 -0.01 14.04 2.23
C THR A 14 0.95 13.08 1.51
N PHE A 15 0.40 12.02 0.93
CA PHE A 15 1.19 10.96 0.28
C PHE A 15 0.96 10.84 -1.23
N GLY A 16 0.19 11.77 -1.84
CA GLY A 16 -0.28 11.65 -3.21
C GLY A 16 -1.54 10.79 -3.32
N THR A 17 -1.82 10.22 -4.47
CA THR A 17 -3.09 9.55 -4.77
C THR A 17 -2.94 8.15 -5.36
N VAL A 18 -1.85 7.86 -6.08
CA VAL A 18 -1.51 6.52 -6.58
C VAL A 18 -0.24 6.05 -5.90
N LEU A 19 -0.39 5.10 -4.97
CA LEU A 19 0.71 4.55 -4.21
C LEU A 19 0.88 3.06 -4.53
N THR A 20 2.13 2.58 -4.59
CA THR A 20 2.41 1.15 -4.73
C THR A 20 2.90 0.56 -3.41
N ALA A 21 2.26 -0.53 -2.98
CA ALA A 21 2.77 -1.38 -1.90
C ALA A 21 3.88 -2.27 -2.47
N MET A 22 5.11 -1.75 -2.45
CA MET A 22 6.24 -2.26 -3.20
C MET A 22 6.73 -3.63 -2.68
N VAL A 23 7.02 -4.56 -3.59
CA VAL A 23 7.70 -5.83 -3.28
C VAL A 23 9.15 -5.58 -2.87
N THR A 24 9.72 -6.48 -2.06
CA THR A 24 11.15 -6.52 -1.75
C THR A 24 11.83 -7.51 -2.69
N PRO A 25 12.67 -7.07 -3.64
CA PRO A 25 13.47 -7.97 -4.46
C PRO A 25 14.51 -8.71 -3.61
N PHE A 26 14.73 -9.99 -3.95
CA PHE A 26 15.78 -10.79 -3.35
C PHE A 26 16.74 -11.29 -4.41
N LYS A 27 17.99 -11.56 -4.01
CA LYS A 27 18.96 -12.31 -4.80
C LYS A 27 18.60 -13.81 -4.78
N GLU A 28 19.22 -14.61 -5.64
CA GLU A 28 18.99 -16.06 -5.68
C GLU A 28 19.30 -16.78 -4.35
N ASN A 29 20.21 -16.22 -3.54
CA ASN A 29 20.54 -16.75 -2.22
C ASN A 29 19.59 -16.31 -1.11
N GLY A 30 18.54 -15.53 -1.44
CA GLY A 30 17.54 -15.03 -0.50
C GLY A 30 17.93 -13.76 0.25
N GLU A 31 19.11 -13.17 0.00
CA GLU A 31 19.46 -11.84 0.53
C GLU A 31 18.65 -10.75 -0.18
N VAL A 32 18.40 -9.62 0.50
CA VAL A 32 17.73 -8.47 -0.10
C VAL A 32 18.59 -7.89 -1.24
N ASP A 33 17.97 -7.65 -2.38
CA ASP A 33 18.59 -7.01 -3.54
C ASP A 33 18.23 -5.52 -3.58
N TYR A 34 19.02 -4.71 -2.87
CA TYR A 34 18.80 -3.27 -2.79
C TYR A 34 18.98 -2.55 -4.13
N GLU A 35 19.81 -3.09 -5.05
CA GLU A 35 20.02 -2.50 -6.37
C GLU A 35 18.75 -2.67 -7.24
N SER A 36 18.20 -3.88 -7.26
CA SER A 36 16.93 -4.14 -7.96
C SER A 36 15.77 -3.37 -7.30
N ALA A 37 15.78 -3.19 -5.98
CA ALA A 37 14.78 -2.37 -5.29
C ALA A 37 14.85 -0.89 -5.71
N ALA A 38 16.03 -0.32 -5.83
CA ALA A 38 16.23 1.05 -6.30
C ALA A 38 15.76 1.25 -7.76
N LYS A 39 16.06 0.29 -8.64
CA LYS A 39 15.60 0.28 -10.04
C LYS A 39 14.08 0.17 -10.13
N LEU A 40 13.48 -0.75 -9.37
CA LEU A 40 12.03 -0.91 -9.31
C LEU A 40 11.34 0.36 -8.79
N ALA A 41 11.87 0.96 -7.73
CA ALA A 41 11.33 2.21 -7.18
C ALA A 41 11.33 3.33 -8.24
N THR A 42 12.43 3.50 -8.96
CA THR A 42 12.55 4.48 -10.04
C THR A 42 11.51 4.22 -11.14
N LYS A 43 11.39 2.96 -11.59
CA LYS A 43 10.37 2.56 -12.57
C LYS A 43 8.95 2.92 -12.12
N LEU A 44 8.59 2.59 -10.88
CA LEU A 44 7.24 2.85 -10.36
C LEU A 44 6.91 4.36 -10.33
N VAL A 45 7.90 5.19 -10.02
CA VAL A 45 7.76 6.66 -10.09
C VAL A 45 7.60 7.13 -11.53
N ASP A 46 8.40 6.59 -12.45
CA ASP A 46 8.33 6.93 -13.88
C ASP A 46 6.99 6.48 -14.49
N ASP A 47 6.39 5.41 -13.98
CA ASP A 47 5.06 4.92 -14.37
C ASP A 47 3.89 5.72 -13.75
N GLY A 48 4.17 6.72 -12.90
CA GLY A 48 3.18 7.66 -12.38
C GLY A 48 2.74 7.43 -10.93
N CYS A 49 3.51 6.70 -10.11
CA CYS A 49 3.25 6.61 -8.67
C CYS A 49 3.70 7.88 -7.94
N ASP A 50 2.84 8.39 -7.04
CA ASP A 50 3.14 9.51 -6.14
C ASP A 50 3.83 9.05 -4.85
N GLY A 51 3.60 7.79 -4.48
CA GLY A 51 4.11 7.22 -3.23
C GLY A 51 4.44 5.74 -3.34
N LEU A 52 5.42 5.32 -2.54
CA LEU A 52 5.84 3.92 -2.40
C LEU A 52 5.74 3.52 -0.93
N VAL A 53 4.91 2.52 -0.66
CA VAL A 53 4.89 1.86 0.65
C VAL A 53 5.93 0.76 0.65
N VAL A 54 7.00 0.97 1.41
CA VAL A 54 8.17 0.09 1.46
C VAL A 54 8.07 -0.83 2.67
N THR A 55 8.36 -2.10 2.49
CA THR A 55 8.29 -3.17 3.50
C THR A 55 6.96 -3.22 4.27
N GLY A 56 5.84 -3.03 3.54
CA GLY A 56 4.53 -3.46 4.01
C GLY A 56 4.37 -4.98 3.85
N THR A 57 3.14 -5.48 3.92
CA THR A 57 2.83 -6.91 3.73
C THR A 57 3.34 -7.44 2.39
N THR A 58 3.14 -6.68 1.31
CA THR A 58 3.61 -7.01 -0.04
C THR A 58 5.14 -7.01 -0.14
N GLY A 59 5.80 -6.20 0.69
CA GLY A 59 7.26 -6.18 0.83
C GLY A 59 7.84 -7.30 1.69
N GLU A 60 7.03 -8.30 2.09
CA GLU A 60 7.45 -9.46 2.87
C GLU A 60 8.11 -9.08 4.23
N THR A 61 7.65 -7.96 4.83
CA THR A 61 8.26 -7.42 6.07
C THR A 61 8.35 -8.44 7.21
N SER A 62 7.41 -9.41 7.28
CA SER A 62 7.40 -10.45 8.33
C SER A 62 8.59 -11.42 8.27
N THR A 63 9.34 -11.44 7.17
CA THR A 63 10.52 -12.29 6.97
C THR A 63 11.80 -11.48 6.80
N LEU A 64 11.73 -10.16 6.96
CA LEU A 64 12.87 -9.26 6.97
C LEU A 64 13.34 -9.00 8.41
N THR A 65 14.63 -8.87 8.58
CA THR A 65 15.22 -8.29 9.81
C THR A 65 15.01 -6.77 9.83
N ASP A 66 15.17 -6.14 10.98
CA ASP A 66 15.11 -4.68 11.10
C ASP A 66 16.15 -4.00 10.19
N GLU A 67 17.35 -4.55 10.10
CA GLU A 67 18.42 -4.00 9.26
C GLU A 67 18.06 -4.10 7.77
N GLU A 68 17.39 -5.18 7.36
CA GLU A 68 16.88 -5.32 5.98
C GLU A 68 15.75 -4.34 5.68
N ASN A 69 14.82 -4.14 6.64
CA ASN A 69 13.77 -3.12 6.51
C ASN A 69 14.38 -1.72 6.32
N LEU A 70 15.32 -1.34 7.16
CA LEU A 70 16.00 -0.04 7.10
C LEU A 70 16.84 0.11 5.83
N GLY A 71 17.52 -0.96 5.41
CA GLY A 71 18.24 -1.00 4.15
C GLY A 71 17.31 -0.74 2.95
N MET A 72 16.11 -1.32 2.95
CA MET A 72 15.08 -1.07 1.94
C MET A 72 14.59 0.37 1.97
N PHE A 73 14.29 0.94 3.14
CA PHE A 73 13.89 2.35 3.24
C PHE A 73 14.95 3.26 2.65
N LYS A 74 16.22 3.04 3.03
CA LYS A 74 17.34 3.83 2.53
C LYS A 74 17.52 3.69 1.02
N ALA A 75 17.54 2.47 0.49
CA ALA A 75 17.77 2.21 -0.93
C ALA A 75 16.67 2.87 -1.80
N VAL A 76 15.40 2.78 -1.36
CA VAL A 76 14.28 3.40 -2.08
C VAL A 76 14.34 4.92 -1.95
N LYS A 77 14.55 5.49 -0.75
CA LYS A 77 14.62 6.95 -0.56
C LYS A 77 15.77 7.57 -1.33
N ASP A 78 16.95 6.95 -1.32
CA ASP A 78 18.10 7.41 -2.10
C ASP A 78 17.81 7.40 -3.62
N ALA A 79 17.06 6.41 -4.10
CA ALA A 79 16.74 6.28 -5.54
C ALA A 79 15.71 7.29 -6.03
N VAL A 80 14.66 7.55 -5.25
CA VAL A 80 13.55 8.40 -5.69
C VAL A 80 13.67 9.86 -5.24
N GLY A 81 14.42 10.13 -4.16
CA GLY A 81 14.59 11.48 -3.62
C GLY A 81 13.25 12.14 -3.27
N ASP A 82 13.04 13.34 -3.79
CA ASP A 82 11.82 14.12 -3.59
C ASP A 82 10.76 13.92 -4.69
N ARG A 83 11.05 13.06 -5.67
CA ARG A 83 10.11 12.77 -6.78
C ARG A 83 8.88 11.97 -6.33
N CYS A 84 8.99 11.28 -5.20
CA CYS A 84 7.96 10.38 -4.71
C CYS A 84 8.00 10.31 -3.18
N LYS A 85 6.84 10.10 -2.56
CA LYS A 85 6.76 9.88 -1.11
C LYS A 85 7.15 8.45 -0.75
N VAL A 86 8.07 8.29 0.20
CA VAL A 86 8.47 6.98 0.73
C VAL A 86 7.80 6.78 2.09
N ILE A 87 6.91 5.81 2.16
CA ILE A 87 6.14 5.47 3.37
C ILE A 87 6.69 4.14 3.92
N ALA A 88 7.30 4.18 5.08
CA ALA A 88 7.91 3.02 5.71
C ALA A 88 6.87 2.16 6.44
N GLY A 89 6.82 0.87 6.15
CA GLY A 89 6.04 -0.10 6.91
C GLY A 89 6.76 -0.46 8.21
N THR A 90 6.39 0.19 9.31
CA THR A 90 7.05 0.00 10.62
C THR A 90 6.13 -0.59 11.68
N GLY A 91 4.83 -0.77 11.34
CA GLY A 91 3.86 -1.37 12.25
C GLY A 91 4.09 -2.87 12.44
N THR A 92 4.11 -3.31 13.69
CA THR A 92 4.12 -4.71 14.12
C THR A 92 3.04 -4.94 15.19
N ASN A 93 2.92 -6.15 15.69
CA ASN A 93 2.05 -6.47 16.83
C ASN A 93 2.71 -6.18 18.20
N ASP A 94 3.91 -5.62 18.22
CA ASP A 94 4.64 -5.14 19.40
C ASP A 94 4.81 -3.61 19.31
N THR A 95 4.21 -2.90 20.26
CA THR A 95 4.24 -1.44 20.31
C THR A 95 5.66 -0.90 20.48
N ALA A 96 6.45 -1.52 21.34
CA ALA A 96 7.83 -1.06 21.62
C ALA A 96 8.73 -1.23 20.40
N HIS A 97 8.62 -2.38 19.71
CA HIS A 97 9.35 -2.64 18.46
C HIS A 97 8.92 -1.66 17.36
N SER A 98 7.61 -1.45 17.18
CA SER A 98 7.09 -0.49 16.19
C SER A 98 7.60 0.94 16.44
N ILE A 99 7.70 1.37 17.70
CA ILE A 99 8.27 2.68 18.07
C ILE A 99 9.76 2.75 17.69
N GLN A 100 10.54 1.71 17.99
CA GLN A 100 11.99 1.70 17.68
C GLN A 100 12.23 1.74 16.17
N LEU A 101 11.51 0.90 15.40
CA LEU A 101 11.65 0.86 13.95
C LEU A 101 11.19 2.18 13.31
N SER A 102 10.11 2.79 13.81
CA SER A 102 9.61 4.09 13.34
C SER A 102 10.61 5.21 13.55
N LYS A 103 11.29 5.26 14.71
CA LYS A 103 12.34 6.24 14.99
C LYS A 103 13.53 6.08 14.04
N ARG A 104 13.98 4.86 13.82
CA ARG A 104 15.07 4.57 12.89
C ARG A 104 14.69 4.89 11.44
N ALA A 105 13.45 4.65 11.03
CA ALA A 105 12.94 5.06 9.73
C ALA A 105 12.93 6.59 9.57
N ALA A 106 12.56 7.32 10.61
CA ALA A 106 12.62 8.79 10.62
C ALA A 106 14.05 9.34 10.44
N GLU A 107 15.06 8.69 11.04
CA GLU A 107 16.47 9.06 10.88
C GLU A 107 16.98 8.88 9.44
N ILE A 108 16.39 7.95 8.68
CA ILE A 108 16.67 7.74 7.24
C ILE A 108 16.07 8.86 6.38
N GLY A 109 15.03 9.55 6.88
CA GLY A 109 14.37 10.64 6.17
C GLY A 109 13.25 10.18 5.25
N VAL A 110 12.54 9.10 5.59
CA VAL A 110 11.29 8.71 4.91
C VAL A 110 10.21 9.76 5.11
N ASP A 111 9.20 9.79 4.22
CA ASP A 111 8.17 10.83 4.23
C ASP A 111 6.96 10.51 5.13
N GLY A 112 6.85 9.28 5.62
CA GLY A 112 5.78 8.86 6.51
C GLY A 112 5.87 7.40 6.91
N LEU A 113 4.92 6.99 7.75
CA LEU A 113 4.87 5.66 8.33
C LEU A 113 3.55 4.97 7.97
N LEU A 114 3.60 3.70 7.61
CA LEU A 114 2.44 2.80 7.53
C LEU A 114 2.44 1.89 8.76
N ILE A 115 1.39 2.00 9.57
CA ILE A 115 1.24 1.20 10.79
C ILE A 115 0.05 0.27 10.62
N VAL A 116 0.30 -1.03 10.56
CA VAL A 116 -0.75 -2.05 10.45
C VAL A 116 -1.40 -2.30 11.81
N THR A 117 -2.70 -2.61 11.81
CA THR A 117 -3.41 -3.12 12.99
C THR A 117 -2.62 -4.26 13.63
N PRO A 118 -2.38 -4.26 14.96
CA PRO A 118 -1.68 -5.35 15.62
C PRO A 118 -2.31 -6.69 15.29
N TYR A 119 -1.56 -7.54 14.60
CA TYR A 119 -1.99 -8.86 14.14
C TYR A 119 -1.71 -9.94 15.19
N TYR A 120 -2.43 -11.07 15.11
CA TYR A 120 -2.26 -12.25 15.93
C TYR A 120 -2.75 -12.11 17.39
N ASN A 121 -2.30 -11.11 18.14
CA ASN A 121 -2.61 -10.90 19.57
C ASN A 121 -4.00 -10.32 19.85
N LYS A 122 -4.71 -9.83 18.82
CA LYS A 122 -6.12 -9.37 18.85
C LYS A 122 -6.45 -8.47 20.07
N PRO A 123 -5.80 -7.31 20.20
CA PRO A 123 -6.06 -6.39 21.31
C PRO A 123 -7.50 -5.83 21.26
N SER A 124 -8.00 -5.33 22.39
CA SER A 124 -9.25 -4.56 22.41
C SER A 124 -9.12 -3.26 21.61
N GLN A 125 -10.23 -2.62 21.28
CA GLN A 125 -10.21 -1.32 20.58
C GLN A 125 -9.44 -0.23 21.36
N ALA A 126 -9.53 -0.22 22.68
CA ALA A 126 -8.72 0.65 23.51
C ALA A 126 -7.22 0.33 23.42
N GLY A 127 -6.85 -0.95 23.31
CA GLY A 127 -5.47 -1.37 23.09
C GLY A 127 -4.96 -0.98 21.68
N ILE A 128 -5.79 -1.09 20.65
CA ILE A 128 -5.51 -0.63 19.30
C ILE A 128 -5.26 0.88 19.31
N GLN A 129 -6.14 1.66 19.94
CA GLN A 129 -5.99 3.12 20.04
C GLN A 129 -4.68 3.49 20.74
N ALA A 130 -4.41 2.93 21.90
CA ALA A 130 -3.20 3.21 22.67
C ALA A 130 -1.91 2.83 21.88
N HIS A 131 -1.93 1.72 21.12
CA HIS A 131 -0.84 1.31 20.25
C HIS A 131 -0.52 2.35 19.18
N PHE A 132 -1.53 2.78 18.42
CA PHE A 132 -1.34 3.77 17.36
C PHE A 132 -0.92 5.14 17.90
N GLU A 133 -1.54 5.61 18.99
CA GLU A 133 -1.17 6.88 19.63
C GLU A 133 0.28 6.89 20.14
N ALA A 134 0.73 5.78 20.75
CA ALA A 134 2.10 5.65 21.23
C ALA A 134 3.13 5.70 20.08
N ILE A 135 2.84 5.04 18.96
CA ILE A 135 3.73 5.04 17.80
C ILE A 135 3.71 6.41 17.11
N ALA A 136 2.52 7.00 16.88
CA ALA A 136 2.40 8.32 16.26
C ALA A 136 3.06 9.43 17.07
N SER A 137 3.08 9.31 18.40
CA SER A 137 3.75 10.25 19.29
C SER A 137 5.28 10.08 19.34
N ALA A 138 5.82 8.99 18.78
CA ALA A 138 7.24 8.67 18.91
C ALA A 138 8.12 9.37 17.87
N THR A 139 7.54 9.93 16.79
CA THR A 139 8.25 10.63 15.71
C THR A 139 7.49 11.87 15.26
N GLU A 140 8.11 12.71 14.42
CA GLU A 140 7.45 13.84 13.77
C GLU A 140 6.79 13.46 12.42
N LEU A 141 6.93 12.21 11.98
CA LEU A 141 6.43 11.77 10.69
C LEU A 141 4.90 11.61 10.69
N PRO A 142 4.24 11.91 9.56
CA PRO A 142 2.83 11.58 9.36
C PRO A 142 2.63 10.06 9.30
N VAL A 143 1.51 9.61 9.85
CA VAL A 143 1.14 8.20 9.99
C VAL A 143 -0.08 7.89 9.13
N MET A 144 0.01 6.81 8.37
CA MET A 144 -1.09 6.14 7.71
C MET A 144 -1.46 4.89 8.52
N LEU A 145 -2.68 4.86 9.04
CA LEU A 145 -3.26 3.65 9.64
C LEU A 145 -3.46 2.59 8.56
N TYR A 146 -3.30 1.31 8.91
CA TYR A 146 -3.59 0.22 7.98
C TYR A 146 -4.52 -0.80 8.61
N ASP A 147 -5.77 -0.84 8.12
CA ASP A 147 -6.81 -1.76 8.58
C ASP A 147 -7.02 -2.88 7.55
N ILE A 148 -6.61 -4.10 7.93
CA ILE A 148 -6.72 -5.32 7.13
C ILE A 148 -7.11 -6.53 7.98
N PRO A 149 -8.37 -6.62 8.42
CA PRO A 149 -8.80 -7.67 9.33
C PRO A 149 -8.65 -9.09 8.79
N GLY A 150 -8.71 -9.27 7.47
CA GLY A 150 -8.46 -10.56 6.82
C GLY A 150 -7.05 -11.13 7.09
N ARG A 151 -6.07 -10.27 7.43
CA ARG A 151 -4.71 -10.66 7.80
C ARG A 151 -4.43 -10.44 9.28
N ALA A 152 -4.85 -9.31 9.84
CA ALA A 152 -4.61 -8.97 11.25
C ALA A 152 -5.46 -9.81 12.22
N GLY A 153 -6.61 -10.33 11.76
CA GLY A 153 -7.55 -11.09 12.60
C GLY A 153 -8.44 -10.20 13.46
N ILE A 154 -8.31 -8.89 13.38
CA ILE A 154 -9.16 -7.89 14.03
C ILE A 154 -9.21 -6.62 13.18
N ALA A 155 -10.39 -5.98 13.11
CA ALA A 155 -10.58 -4.69 12.47
C ALA A 155 -10.38 -3.54 13.46
N ILE A 156 -10.06 -2.36 12.94
CA ILE A 156 -10.20 -1.12 13.70
C ILE A 156 -11.67 -0.68 13.56
N ALA A 157 -12.36 -0.49 14.69
CA ALA A 157 -13.73 0.02 14.68
C ALA A 157 -13.77 1.46 14.16
N PRO A 158 -14.83 1.88 13.43
CA PRO A 158 -14.94 3.26 12.95
C PRO A 158 -14.78 4.32 14.06
N GLU A 159 -15.33 4.07 15.22
CA GLU A 159 -15.23 4.97 16.39
C GLU A 159 -13.77 5.13 16.85
N THR A 160 -12.99 4.05 16.77
CA THR A 160 -11.56 4.06 17.10
C THR A 160 -10.77 4.86 16.07
N ILE A 161 -11.07 4.71 14.78
CA ILE A 161 -10.43 5.49 13.70
C ILE A 161 -10.78 6.97 13.87
N ILE A 162 -12.05 7.31 14.17
CA ILE A 162 -12.51 8.68 14.44
C ILE A 162 -11.80 9.27 15.68
N ALA A 163 -11.57 8.48 16.71
CA ALA A 163 -10.79 8.93 17.87
C ALA A 163 -9.33 9.18 17.50
N LEU A 164 -8.70 8.26 16.76
CA LEU A 164 -7.32 8.35 16.29
C LEU A 164 -7.09 9.52 15.33
N SER A 165 -8.07 9.89 14.49
CA SER A 165 -7.95 11.03 13.57
C SER A 165 -7.77 12.39 14.27
N LYS A 166 -8.00 12.48 15.57
CA LYS A 166 -7.74 13.67 16.39
C LYS A 166 -6.25 13.83 16.73
N HIS A 167 -5.44 12.79 16.55
CA HIS A 167 -4.00 12.88 16.77
C HIS A 167 -3.35 13.58 15.55
N PRO A 168 -2.58 14.67 15.75
CA PRO A 168 -2.13 15.54 14.67
C PRO A 168 -1.19 14.85 13.65
N LYS A 169 -0.57 13.73 14.02
CA LYS A 169 0.30 12.95 13.13
C LYS A 169 -0.44 11.85 12.38
N ILE A 170 -1.65 11.47 12.77
CA ILE A 170 -2.45 10.46 12.08
C ILE A 170 -3.26 11.17 11.00
N VAL A 171 -2.82 11.06 9.76
CA VAL A 171 -3.31 11.86 8.63
C VAL A 171 -4.00 11.03 7.54
N ALA A 172 -3.80 9.72 7.56
CA ALA A 172 -4.32 8.85 6.50
C ALA A 172 -4.76 7.48 7.02
N LEU A 173 -5.58 6.81 6.22
CA LEU A 173 -6.01 5.43 6.41
C LEU A 173 -5.85 4.67 5.09
N LYS A 174 -5.11 3.55 5.10
CA LYS A 174 -5.21 2.49 4.10
C LYS A 174 -6.30 1.52 4.54
N ASP A 175 -7.43 1.55 3.85
CA ASP A 175 -8.58 0.69 4.15
C ASP A 175 -8.58 -0.55 3.23
N ALA A 176 -8.25 -1.70 3.81
CA ALA A 176 -8.32 -3.01 3.17
C ALA A 176 -9.30 -3.95 3.90
N LYS A 177 -10.34 -3.36 4.53
CA LYS A 177 -11.36 -4.06 5.30
C LYS A 177 -12.46 -4.63 4.41
N ALA A 178 -12.71 -4.01 3.24
CA ALA A 178 -13.83 -4.32 2.35
C ALA A 178 -15.21 -4.17 3.03
N ASP A 179 -15.32 -3.25 4.01
CA ASP A 179 -16.57 -2.88 4.68
C ASP A 179 -16.94 -1.43 4.30
N TYR A 180 -17.68 -1.30 3.21
CA TYR A 180 -18.08 -0.01 2.64
C TYR A 180 -18.83 0.89 3.65
N GLN A 181 -19.69 0.30 4.50
CA GLN A 181 -20.42 1.05 5.52
C GLN A 181 -19.47 1.65 6.56
N SER A 182 -18.50 0.88 7.02
CA SER A 182 -17.46 1.34 7.94
C SER A 182 -16.63 2.47 7.31
N THR A 183 -16.18 2.29 6.06
CA THR A 183 -15.41 3.32 5.33
C THR A 183 -16.23 4.61 5.19
N THR A 184 -17.51 4.51 4.83
CA THR A 184 -18.40 5.68 4.73
C THR A 184 -18.52 6.42 6.05
N THR A 185 -18.65 5.69 7.18
CA THR A 185 -18.69 6.30 8.52
C THR A 185 -17.40 7.07 8.83
N VAL A 186 -16.23 6.52 8.49
CA VAL A 186 -14.94 7.20 8.69
C VAL A 186 -14.85 8.45 7.82
N LEU A 187 -15.15 8.36 6.52
CA LEU A 187 -15.12 9.48 5.58
C LEU A 187 -16.05 10.63 6.01
N ALA A 188 -17.22 10.31 6.55
CA ALA A 188 -18.20 11.32 6.99
C ALA A 188 -17.82 12.03 8.30
N ASN A 189 -16.89 11.49 9.08
CA ASN A 189 -16.58 11.97 10.43
C ASN A 189 -15.10 12.30 10.66
N THR A 190 -14.26 12.25 9.62
CA THR A 190 -12.82 12.56 9.71
C THR A 190 -12.33 13.31 8.49
N ASP A 191 -11.19 13.99 8.64
CA ASP A 191 -10.45 14.63 7.54
C ASP A 191 -9.29 13.75 7.05
N LEU A 192 -9.26 12.45 7.40
CA LEU A 192 -8.21 11.52 6.97
C LEU A 192 -8.21 11.35 5.44
N ASP A 193 -7.02 11.35 4.87
CA ASP A 193 -6.84 10.88 3.49
C ASP A 193 -7.06 9.36 3.47
N VAL A 194 -8.23 8.89 3.00
CA VAL A 194 -8.56 7.47 2.94
C VAL A 194 -8.15 6.91 1.60
N TYR A 195 -7.34 5.86 1.60
CA TYR A 195 -6.89 5.13 0.41
C TYR A 195 -7.53 3.75 0.36
N SER A 196 -7.98 3.34 -0.82
CA SER A 196 -8.29 1.92 -1.02
C SER A 196 -7.03 1.09 -0.82
N GLY A 197 -7.10 0.12 0.06
CA GLY A 197 -6.07 -0.90 0.24
C GLY A 197 -6.39 -2.20 -0.51
N ASP A 198 -7.52 -2.21 -1.21
CA ASP A 198 -8.00 -3.26 -2.09
C ASP A 198 -8.10 -2.69 -3.51
N ASP A 199 -7.36 -3.30 -4.44
CA ASP A 199 -7.25 -2.84 -5.83
C ASP A 199 -8.61 -2.76 -6.53
N GLY A 200 -9.48 -3.77 -6.33
CA GLY A 200 -10.80 -3.86 -6.93
C GLY A 200 -11.81 -2.85 -6.36
N LEU A 201 -11.57 -2.35 -5.15
CA LEU A 201 -12.45 -1.39 -4.49
C LEU A 201 -12.05 0.08 -4.70
N THR A 202 -11.04 0.36 -5.52
CA THR A 202 -10.55 1.73 -5.75
C THR A 202 -11.67 2.65 -6.27
N LEU A 203 -12.36 2.26 -7.34
CA LEU A 203 -13.44 3.08 -7.91
C LEU A 203 -14.60 3.32 -6.92
N PRO A 204 -15.21 2.30 -6.28
CA PRO A 204 -16.34 2.52 -5.37
C PRO A 204 -15.93 3.30 -4.11
N LEU A 205 -14.72 3.10 -3.57
CA LEU A 205 -14.27 3.87 -2.40
C LEU A 205 -13.97 5.33 -2.77
N MET A 206 -13.41 5.60 -3.94
CA MET A 206 -13.25 6.98 -4.43
C MET A 206 -14.59 7.66 -4.70
N ALA A 207 -15.60 6.92 -5.17
CA ALA A 207 -16.97 7.45 -5.30
C ALA A 207 -17.59 7.82 -3.95
N ALA A 208 -17.15 7.20 -2.84
CA ALA A 208 -17.55 7.55 -1.49
C ALA A 208 -16.71 8.70 -0.88
N GLY A 209 -15.58 9.08 -1.49
CA GLY A 209 -14.72 10.16 -1.01
C GLY A 209 -13.29 9.75 -0.65
N ALA A 210 -12.87 8.51 -0.91
CA ALA A 210 -11.47 8.12 -0.81
C ALA A 210 -10.61 8.90 -1.82
N VAL A 211 -9.34 9.12 -1.49
CA VAL A 211 -8.45 10.01 -2.25
C VAL A 211 -7.62 9.29 -3.31
N GLY A 212 -7.56 7.96 -3.25
CA GLY A 212 -6.73 7.17 -4.16
C GLY A 212 -6.57 5.73 -3.68
N VAL A 213 -5.42 5.14 -4.00
CA VAL A 213 -5.15 3.71 -3.77
C VAL A 213 -3.73 3.47 -3.25
N VAL A 214 -3.59 2.45 -2.40
CA VAL A 214 -2.30 1.81 -2.08
C VAL A 214 -2.34 0.40 -2.67
N SER A 215 -1.89 0.27 -3.90
CA SER A 215 -2.10 -0.85 -4.80
C SER A 215 -0.95 -1.86 -4.79
N VAL A 216 -1.24 -3.14 -5.02
CA VAL A 216 -0.26 -4.14 -5.44
C VAL A 216 -0.20 -4.22 -6.96
N THR A 217 -1.34 -4.14 -7.63
CA THR A 217 -1.45 -4.20 -9.10
C THR A 217 -0.73 -3.03 -9.79
N ALA A 218 -0.53 -1.90 -9.09
CA ALA A 218 0.22 -0.77 -9.61
C ALA A 218 1.70 -1.08 -9.93
N HIS A 219 2.28 -2.20 -9.47
CA HIS A 219 3.59 -2.64 -9.93
C HIS A 219 3.67 -2.77 -11.46
N VAL A 220 2.56 -3.10 -12.07
CA VAL A 220 2.46 -3.39 -13.49
C VAL A 220 1.48 -2.49 -14.23
N ALA A 221 0.56 -1.82 -13.54
CA ALA A 221 -0.51 -1.02 -14.13
C ALA A 221 -0.66 0.39 -13.51
N ALA A 222 0.43 0.99 -12.99
CA ALA A 222 0.37 2.31 -12.34
C ALA A 222 -0.25 3.38 -13.24
N ALA A 223 0.11 3.44 -14.52
CA ALA A 223 -0.44 4.40 -15.48
C ALA A 223 -1.96 4.27 -15.66
N LYS A 224 -2.52 3.04 -15.59
CA LYS A 224 -3.99 2.83 -15.65
C LYS A 224 -4.67 3.28 -14.35
N TYR A 225 -4.04 3.04 -13.19
CA TYR A 225 -4.52 3.62 -11.92
C TYR A 225 -4.48 5.14 -11.95
N ARG A 226 -3.45 5.75 -12.53
CA ARG A 226 -3.38 7.20 -12.71
C ARG A 226 -4.59 7.73 -13.49
N ILE A 227 -4.94 7.08 -14.62
CA ILE A 227 -6.13 7.45 -15.40
C ILE A 227 -7.41 7.33 -14.56
N LEU A 228 -7.59 6.22 -13.84
CA LEU A 228 -8.77 6.00 -12.98
C LEU A 228 -8.86 7.09 -11.91
N VAL A 229 -7.78 7.31 -11.17
CA VAL A 229 -7.76 8.23 -10.04
C VAL A 229 -7.96 9.67 -10.50
N ASP A 230 -7.23 10.12 -11.52
CA ASP A 230 -7.35 11.48 -12.05
C ASP A 230 -8.76 11.75 -12.62
N ALA A 231 -9.36 10.78 -13.31
CA ALA A 231 -10.74 10.89 -13.79
C ALA A 231 -11.74 11.01 -12.63
N MET A 232 -11.57 10.21 -11.56
CA MET A 232 -12.43 10.32 -10.36
C MET A 232 -12.27 11.68 -9.69
N LEU A 233 -11.06 12.19 -9.55
CA LEU A 233 -10.77 13.50 -8.98
C LEU A 233 -11.35 14.65 -9.83
N ALA A 234 -11.42 14.46 -11.14
CA ALA A 234 -12.03 15.41 -12.09
C ALA A 234 -13.56 15.25 -12.21
N GLY A 235 -14.17 14.26 -11.57
CA GLY A 235 -15.60 13.97 -11.70
C GLY A 235 -16.00 13.25 -13.01
N ASP A 236 -15.03 12.77 -13.78
CA ASP A 236 -15.25 11.99 -15.00
C ASP A 236 -15.45 10.50 -14.71
N LEU A 237 -16.64 10.17 -14.23
CA LEU A 237 -17.01 8.79 -13.92
C LEU A 237 -16.97 7.86 -15.14
N ALA A 238 -17.17 8.37 -16.35
CA ALA A 238 -17.17 7.55 -17.56
C ALA A 238 -15.76 7.03 -17.85
N THR A 239 -14.76 7.90 -17.86
CA THR A 239 -13.35 7.53 -18.03
C THR A 239 -12.85 6.66 -16.87
N ALA A 240 -13.20 7.00 -15.62
CA ALA A 240 -12.82 6.21 -14.45
C ALA A 240 -13.35 4.77 -14.53
N ARG A 241 -14.60 4.60 -14.96
CA ARG A 241 -15.24 3.28 -15.13
C ARG A 241 -14.59 2.47 -16.25
N ALA A 242 -14.24 3.11 -17.37
CA ALA A 242 -13.53 2.45 -18.45
C ALA A 242 -12.17 1.91 -17.97
N ALA A 243 -11.39 2.75 -17.30
CA ALA A 243 -10.10 2.36 -16.71
C ALA A 243 -10.24 1.24 -15.66
N HIS A 244 -11.30 1.28 -14.85
CA HIS A 244 -11.60 0.22 -13.88
C HIS A 244 -11.85 -1.14 -14.53
N PHE A 245 -12.61 -1.18 -15.64
CA PHE A 245 -12.84 -2.41 -16.37
C PHE A 245 -11.59 -2.93 -17.08
N GLU A 246 -10.72 -2.05 -17.58
CA GLU A 246 -9.42 -2.44 -18.13
C GLU A 246 -8.45 -2.97 -17.08
N LEU A 247 -8.58 -2.52 -15.82
CA LEU A 247 -7.78 -3.01 -14.70
C LEU A 247 -8.22 -4.39 -14.20
N ASP A 248 -9.49 -4.78 -14.37
CA ASP A 248 -10.06 -6.00 -13.76
C ASP A 248 -9.24 -7.27 -14.08
N PRO A 249 -8.93 -7.62 -15.34
CA PRO A 249 -8.14 -8.82 -15.62
C PRO A 249 -6.71 -8.73 -15.05
N ILE A 250 -6.12 -7.54 -14.98
CA ILE A 250 -4.79 -7.35 -14.42
C ILE A 250 -4.82 -7.53 -12.90
N GLN A 251 -5.88 -7.02 -12.25
CA GLN A 251 -6.10 -7.23 -10.81
C GLN A 251 -6.28 -8.71 -10.47
N ARG A 252 -7.04 -9.46 -11.28
CA ARG A 252 -7.16 -10.91 -11.11
C ARG A 252 -5.82 -11.61 -11.25
N ALA A 253 -5.04 -11.28 -12.27
CA ALA A 253 -3.70 -11.82 -12.47
C ALA A 253 -2.79 -11.63 -11.25
N VAL A 254 -2.83 -10.44 -10.63
CA VAL A 254 -1.94 -10.09 -9.51
C VAL A 254 -2.48 -10.60 -8.17
N MET A 255 -3.80 -10.58 -7.94
CA MET A 255 -4.35 -10.70 -6.58
C MET A 255 -5.18 -11.96 -6.33
N SER A 256 -5.61 -12.72 -7.38
CA SER A 256 -6.64 -13.75 -7.17
C SER A 256 -6.11 -15.18 -7.16
N HIS A 257 -4.93 -15.47 -7.69
CA HIS A 257 -4.46 -16.84 -7.91
C HIS A 257 -3.44 -17.30 -6.88
N VAL A 258 -2.54 -16.38 -6.49
CA VAL A 258 -1.52 -16.59 -5.47
C VAL A 258 -1.38 -15.32 -4.62
N GLN A 259 -0.52 -15.35 -3.60
CA GLN A 259 -0.27 -14.13 -2.81
C GLN A 259 0.31 -13.03 -3.73
N GLY A 260 -0.24 -11.81 -3.64
CA GLY A 260 0.02 -10.73 -4.59
C GLY A 260 1.49 -10.36 -4.79
N ALA A 261 2.35 -10.48 -3.76
CA ALA A 261 3.79 -10.26 -3.92
C ALA A 261 4.43 -11.31 -4.82
N VAL A 262 3.98 -12.56 -4.73
CA VAL A 262 4.47 -13.67 -5.55
C VAL A 262 4.11 -13.44 -7.02
N ALA A 263 2.84 -13.13 -7.30
CA ALA A 263 2.39 -12.81 -8.66
C ALA A 263 3.12 -11.59 -9.22
N ALA A 264 3.19 -10.49 -8.46
CA ALA A 264 3.86 -9.27 -8.90
C ALA A 264 5.33 -9.50 -9.27
N LYS A 265 6.08 -10.28 -8.47
CA LYS A 265 7.48 -10.62 -8.80
C LYS A 265 7.60 -11.42 -10.10
N HIS A 266 6.70 -12.38 -10.35
CA HIS A 266 6.72 -13.15 -11.61
C HIS A 266 6.42 -12.26 -12.79
N ILE A 267 5.40 -11.39 -12.70
CA ILE A 267 5.06 -10.48 -13.79
C ILE A 267 6.20 -9.48 -14.06
N LEU A 268 6.79 -8.90 -13.02
CA LEU A 268 7.94 -8.01 -13.15
C LEU A 268 9.16 -8.70 -13.74
N ASN A 269 9.36 -9.99 -13.44
CA ASN A 269 10.43 -10.78 -14.08
C ASN A 269 10.14 -11.05 -15.56
N TRP A 270 8.92 -11.41 -15.93
CA TRP A 270 8.53 -11.57 -17.35
C TRP A 270 8.70 -10.27 -18.14
N GLN A 271 8.51 -9.12 -17.50
CA GLN A 271 8.76 -7.81 -18.09
C GLN A 271 10.25 -7.41 -18.11
N GLY A 272 11.15 -8.24 -17.58
CA GLY A 272 12.59 -7.94 -17.50
C GLY A 272 12.95 -6.87 -16.46
N VAL A 273 12.02 -6.51 -15.55
CA VAL A 273 12.24 -5.52 -14.50
C VAL A 273 12.99 -6.12 -13.32
N LEU A 274 12.62 -7.33 -12.89
CA LEU A 274 13.33 -8.06 -11.85
C LEU A 274 14.15 -9.21 -12.45
N PRO A 275 15.37 -9.47 -11.94
CA PRO A 275 16.23 -10.54 -12.43
C PRO A 275 15.73 -11.95 -12.10
N ASN A 276 14.93 -12.09 -11.04
CA ASN A 276 14.38 -13.35 -10.55
C ASN A 276 13.06 -13.15 -9.82
N THR A 277 12.45 -14.25 -9.37
CA THR A 277 11.14 -14.28 -8.71
C THR A 277 11.21 -14.76 -7.26
N VAL A 278 12.38 -14.73 -6.65
CA VAL A 278 12.63 -15.27 -5.31
C VAL A 278 11.72 -14.63 -4.27
N VAL A 279 11.10 -15.48 -3.45
CA VAL A 279 10.36 -15.12 -2.23
C VAL A 279 10.91 -15.91 -1.05
N ARG A 280 10.69 -15.42 0.18
CA ARG A 280 11.10 -16.13 1.38
C ARG A 280 9.96 -16.97 1.95
N LEU A 281 10.28 -18.14 2.47
CA LEU A 281 9.29 -18.94 3.21
C LEU A 281 8.62 -18.10 4.31
N PRO A 282 7.30 -18.26 4.53
CA PRO A 282 6.44 -19.35 4.04
C PRO A 282 5.89 -19.18 2.63
N LEU A 283 6.20 -18.09 1.92
CA LEU A 283 5.82 -17.95 0.51
C LEU A 283 6.68 -18.89 -0.35
N VAL A 284 6.06 -19.45 -1.39
CA VAL A 284 6.70 -20.35 -2.35
C VAL A 284 6.38 -19.90 -3.78
N ALA A 285 7.17 -20.38 -4.73
CA ALA A 285 6.89 -20.17 -6.15
C ALA A 285 5.54 -20.81 -6.54
N PRO A 286 4.77 -20.19 -7.46
CA PRO A 286 3.54 -20.76 -7.98
C PRO A 286 3.80 -22.03 -8.78
N SER A 287 2.80 -22.89 -8.88
CA SER A 287 2.77 -24.00 -9.83
C SER A 287 2.66 -23.49 -11.29
N GLU A 288 3.04 -24.31 -12.26
CA GLU A 288 2.87 -23.96 -13.68
C GLU A 288 1.39 -23.69 -14.05
N THR A 289 0.44 -24.37 -13.41
CA THR A 289 -0.99 -24.13 -13.63
C THR A 289 -1.38 -22.73 -13.15
N GLU A 290 -0.93 -22.30 -11.98
CA GLU A 290 -1.18 -20.95 -11.46
C GLU A 290 -0.51 -19.89 -12.33
N LEU A 291 0.73 -20.12 -12.79
CA LEU A 291 1.43 -19.21 -13.70
C LEU A 291 0.69 -19.06 -15.03
N GLU A 292 0.18 -20.15 -15.61
CA GLU A 292 -0.58 -20.06 -16.87
C GLU A 292 -1.93 -19.35 -16.68
N THR A 293 -2.58 -19.50 -15.51
CA THR A 293 -3.79 -18.74 -15.19
C THR A 293 -3.49 -17.24 -15.10
N ILE A 294 -2.40 -16.87 -14.44
CA ILE A 294 -1.94 -15.47 -14.37
C ILE A 294 -1.68 -14.91 -15.76
N ARG A 295 -0.97 -15.66 -16.63
CA ARG A 295 -0.71 -15.24 -18.03
C ARG A 295 -2.00 -15.08 -18.82
N THR A 296 -2.98 -15.95 -18.60
CA THR A 296 -4.28 -15.87 -19.30
C THR A 296 -5.01 -14.57 -18.95
N ASP A 297 -5.10 -14.22 -17.67
CA ASP A 297 -5.69 -12.96 -17.24
C ASP A 297 -4.93 -11.74 -17.78
N LEU A 298 -3.59 -11.80 -17.82
CA LEU A 298 -2.80 -10.70 -18.37
C LEU A 298 -3.07 -10.50 -19.87
N ARG A 299 -3.16 -11.60 -20.66
CA ARG A 299 -3.52 -11.53 -22.09
C ARG A 299 -4.94 -10.97 -22.28
N GLU A 300 -5.89 -11.36 -21.44
CA GLU A 300 -7.23 -10.76 -21.41
C GLU A 300 -7.17 -9.23 -21.16
N GLY A 301 -6.26 -8.79 -20.31
CA GLY A 301 -5.98 -7.38 -20.06
C GLY A 301 -5.17 -6.67 -21.17
N GLY A 302 -4.89 -7.35 -22.26
CA GLY A 302 -4.16 -6.79 -23.40
C GLY A 302 -2.63 -6.77 -23.25
N TRP A 303 -2.07 -7.62 -22.36
CA TRP A 303 -0.65 -7.73 -22.14
C TRP A 303 -0.03 -8.85 -22.99
N GLU A 304 1.01 -8.51 -23.73
CA GLU A 304 1.89 -9.51 -24.41
C GLU A 304 2.98 -9.93 -23.42
N ILE A 305 3.02 -11.23 -23.08
CA ILE A 305 3.99 -11.84 -22.16
C ILE A 305 4.54 -13.12 -22.82
#